data_9c9d8d71a388dfadcf34c0578ac05a60
#
_entry.id   9c9d8d71a388dfadcf34c0578ac05a60
#
_cell.length_a   1.000
_cell.length_b   1.000
_cell.length_c   1.000
_cell.angle_alpha   90.00
_cell.angle_beta   90.00
_cell.angle_gamma   90.00
#
_symmetry.space_group_name_H-M   'P 1'
#
loop_
_entity.id
_entity.type
_entity.pdbx_description
1 polymer ?
#
loop_
_entity_poly.entity_id
_entity_poly.type
_entity_poly.pdbx_seq_one_letter_code
_entity_poly.pdbx_strand_id
1 'polypeptide(L)' 'MRVLAIDTSSNVATVAVMEDELLLGEYILNHKKTHSQKIMTMIEQILSELELTVQDIDIFAA' A
#
# COMPACT_ATOMS: atom_id res chain seq x y z
N MET A 1 -14.82 4.42 -4.98
CA MET A 1 -13.65 5.19 -4.54
C MET A 1 -12.55 4.23 -4.13
N ARG A 2 -11.36 4.42 -4.67
CA ARG A 2 -10.20 3.60 -4.32
C ARG A 2 -9.30 4.35 -3.37
N VAL A 3 -8.91 3.65 -2.30
CA VAL A 3 -8.03 4.21 -1.26
C VAL A 3 -6.80 3.34 -1.14
N LEU A 4 -5.64 3.97 -1.17
CA LEU A 4 -4.39 3.29 -0.84
C LEU A 4 -3.96 3.78 0.53
N ALA A 5 -3.89 2.86 1.48
CA ALA A 5 -3.56 3.17 2.87
C ALA A 5 -2.19 2.62 3.21
N ILE A 6 -1.42 3.43 3.92
CA ILE A 6 -0.09 3.05 4.39
C ILE A 6 -0.07 3.20 5.89
N ASP A 7 0.37 2.15 6.57
CA ASP A 7 0.55 2.18 8.02
C ASP A 7 1.93 1.66 8.35
N THR A 8 2.69 2.42 9.10
CA THR A 8 4.06 2.04 9.46
C THR A 8 4.26 2.15 10.96
N SER A 9 4.95 1.16 11.50
CA SER A 9 5.47 1.19 12.85
C SER A 9 6.96 0.93 12.78
N SER A 10 7.62 0.84 13.94
CA SER A 10 9.07 0.65 13.96
C SER A 10 9.52 -0.65 13.27
N ASN A 11 8.66 -1.67 13.24
CA ASN A 11 9.04 -2.99 12.70
C ASN A 11 8.13 -3.48 11.60
N VAL A 12 7.00 -2.82 11.35
CA VAL A 12 6.00 -3.33 10.41
C VAL A 12 5.53 -2.21 9.51
N ALA A 13 5.46 -2.49 8.22
CA ALA A 13 4.86 -1.60 7.24
C ALA A 13 3.74 -2.35 6.53
N THR A 14 2.60 -1.70 6.38
CA THR A 14 1.44 -2.25 5.69
C THR A 14 1.01 -1.30 4.59
N VAL A 15 0.77 -1.86 3.41
CA VAL A 15 0.18 -1.12 2.30
C VAL A 15 -1.07 -1.87 1.86
N ALA A 16 -2.19 -1.19 1.82
CA ALA A 16 -3.47 -1.80 1.46
C ALA A 16 -4.18 -0.96 0.42
N VAL A 17 -4.87 -1.63 -0.49
CA VAL A 17 -5.71 -0.97 -1.48
C VAL A 17 -7.14 -1.44 -1.30
N MET A 18 -8.05 -0.49 -1.14
CA MET A 18 -9.47 -0.77 -0.97
C MET A 18 -10.27 -0.09 -2.07
N GLU A 19 -11.34 -0.73 -2.49
CA GLU A 19 -12.32 -0.11 -3.38
C GLU A 19 -13.68 -0.17 -2.68
N ASP A 20 -14.18 1.02 -2.34
CA ASP A 20 -15.37 1.17 -1.50
C ASP A 20 -15.15 0.43 -0.17
N GLU A 21 -15.86 -0.66 0.07
CA GLU A 21 -15.71 -1.44 1.30
C GLU A 21 -14.96 -2.75 1.07
N LEU A 22 -14.43 -2.95 -0.15
CA LEU A 22 -13.76 -4.18 -0.51
C LEU A 22 -12.24 -4.01 -0.45
N LEU A 23 -11.58 -4.87 0.29
CA LEU A 23 -10.12 -4.92 0.31
C LEU A 23 -9.65 -5.65 -0.95
N LEU A 24 -8.95 -4.94 -1.83
CA LEU A 24 -8.44 -5.52 -3.07
C LEU A 24 -7.11 -6.24 -2.85
N GLY A 25 -6.28 -5.72 -1.98
CA GLY A 25 -4.99 -6.33 -1.70
C GLY A 25 -4.31 -5.68 -0.52
N GLU A 26 -3.39 -6.40 0.09
CA GLU A 26 -2.64 -5.90 1.24
C GLU A 26 -1.26 -6.54 1.25
N TYR A 27 -0.23 -5.71 1.45
CA TYR A 27 1.14 -6.15 1.62
C TYR A 27 1.60 -5.78 3.03
N ILE A 28 2.21 -6.72 3.71
CA ILE A 28 2.75 -6.53 5.05
C ILE A 28 4.23 -6.87 5.01
N LEU A 29 5.06 -5.93 5.43
CA LEU A 29 6.49 -6.14 5.57
C LEU A 29 6.85 -6.05 7.05
N ASN A 30 7.34 -7.13 7.60
CA ASN A 30 7.81 -7.18 8.98
C ASN A 30 9.33 -7.19 8.98
N HIS A 31 9.92 -6.02 9.18
CA HIS A 31 11.38 -5.86 9.12
C HIS A 31 11.81 -4.74 10.07
N LYS A 32 12.98 -4.91 10.69
CA LYS A 32 13.49 -3.99 11.69
C LYS A 32 13.79 -2.60 11.14
N LYS A 33 14.06 -2.50 9.85
CA LYS A 33 14.36 -1.22 9.21
C LYS A 33 13.49 -1.06 7.98
N THR A 34 12.38 -0.35 8.15
CA THR A 34 11.51 -0.04 7.02
C THR A 34 11.85 1.36 6.54
N HIS A 35 12.43 1.45 5.36
CA HIS A 35 12.75 2.72 4.73
C HIS A 35 11.64 3.14 3.77
N SER A 36 11.53 4.45 3.55
CA SER A 36 10.55 4.99 2.61
C SER A 36 10.70 4.37 1.22
N GLN A 37 11.92 4.01 0.83
CA GLN A 37 12.18 3.35 -0.44
C GLN A 37 11.52 1.98 -0.51
N LYS A 38 11.50 1.24 0.59
CA LYS A 38 10.81 -0.04 0.67
C LYS A 38 9.30 0.13 0.53
N ILE A 39 8.76 1.16 1.17
CA ILE A 39 7.34 1.45 1.09
C ILE A 39 6.94 1.78 -0.34
N MET A 40 7.75 2.57 -1.04
CA MET A 40 7.50 2.88 -2.44
C MET A 40 7.49 1.63 -3.31
N THR A 41 8.43 0.73 -3.06
CA THR A 41 8.49 -0.55 -3.77
C THR A 41 7.23 -1.37 -3.51
N MET A 42 6.77 -1.41 -2.25
CA MET A 42 5.54 -2.12 -1.90
C MET A 42 4.33 -1.55 -2.62
N ILE A 43 4.25 -0.23 -2.68
CA ILE A 43 3.16 0.45 -3.40
C ILE A 43 3.17 0.07 -4.87
N GLU A 44 4.34 0.13 -5.50
CA GLU A 44 4.46 -0.21 -6.90
C GLU A 44 4.08 -1.67 -7.17
N GLN A 45 4.51 -2.56 -6.29
CA GLN A 45 4.21 -3.99 -6.43
C GLN A 45 2.73 -4.27 -6.28
N ILE A 46 2.08 -3.70 -5.27
CA ILE A 46 0.65 -3.97 -5.05
C ILE A 46 -0.20 -3.41 -6.20
N LEU A 47 0.14 -2.22 -6.68
CA LEU A 47 -0.58 -1.64 -7.80
C LEU A 47 -0.40 -2.48 -9.06
N SER A 48 0.83 -2.92 -9.31
CA SER A 48 1.11 -3.77 -10.46
C SER A 48 0.32 -5.09 -10.40
N GLU A 49 0.30 -5.72 -9.24
CA GLU A 49 -0.45 -6.97 -9.05
C GLU A 49 -1.94 -6.80 -9.27
N LEU A 50 -2.48 -5.64 -8.91
CA LEU A 50 -3.90 -5.34 -9.09
C LEU A 50 -4.21 -4.73 -10.46
N GLU A 51 -3.17 -4.57 -11.29
CA GLU A 51 -3.30 -3.96 -12.61
C GLU A 51 -3.83 -2.53 -12.54
N LEU A 52 -3.37 -1.79 -11.51
CA LEU A 52 -3.74 -0.40 -11.29
C LEU A 52 -2.53 0.51 -11.43
N THR A 53 -2.79 1.79 -11.65
CA THR A 53 -1.77 2.83 -11.64
C THR A 53 -2.06 3.81 -10.51
N VAL A 54 -1.11 4.70 -10.24
CA VAL A 54 -1.28 5.74 -9.22
C VAL A 54 -2.49 6.61 -9.54
N GLN A 55 -2.79 6.81 -10.82
CA GLN A 55 -3.92 7.63 -11.25
C GLN A 55 -5.26 6.97 -10.95
N ASP A 56 -5.28 5.66 -10.73
CA ASP A 56 -6.50 4.94 -10.40
C ASP A 56 -6.87 5.07 -8.92
N ILE A 57 -6.00 5.66 -8.13
CA ILE A 57 -6.22 5.83 -6.68
C ILE A 57 -6.80 7.21 -6.42
N ASP A 58 -7.92 7.24 -5.71
CA ASP A 58 -8.61 8.50 -5.38
C ASP A 58 -8.05 9.16 -4.12
N ILE A 59 -7.70 8.35 -3.13
CA ILE A 59 -7.22 8.85 -1.84
C ILE A 59 -5.99 8.07 -1.42
N PHE A 60 -4.96 8.80 -0.98
CA PHE A 60 -3.80 8.21 -0.32
C PHE A 60 -3.89 8.58 1.17
N ALA A 61 -3.92 7.55 2.04
CA ALA A 61 -4.02 7.73 3.48
C ALA A 61 -2.78 7.16 4.16
N ALA A 62 -2.29 7.86 5.16
CA ALA A 62 -1.11 7.45 5.91
C ALA A 62 -1.37 7.50 7.40
#